data_5368861132c3f7a682b8ee8af6b6a83a
#
_entry.id   5368861132c3f7a682b8ee8af6b6a83a
#
_cell.length_a   1.000
_cell.length_b   1.000
_cell.length_c   1.000
_cell.angle_alpha   90.00
_cell.angle_beta   90.00
_cell.angle_gamma   90.00
#
_symmetry.space_group_name_H-M   'P 1'
#
loop_
_entity.id
_entity.type
_entity.pdbx_description
1 polymer ?
#
loop_
_entity_poly.entity_id
_entity_poly.type
_entity_poly.pdbx_seq_one_letter_code
_entity_poly.pdbx_strand_id
1 'polypeptide(L)'
;MKKLTQIKPVSWIKFALYGCLLLGIYYSSFTWLIIHDWEKEAYSYCWLILPVVFYLIWLKRDELASTPSEPSWAGLAPICLGIIFFWLGELGGEFFTQYVSFWLILVGICLLHLGWQKLKVIGFALFFILTLFPPPDFINTRIMLQLRLISSKLGVAMIQAYGLPVVRQGNIIDLGFTKLQVVDACSGLHSLISLVVLCLLIVYFFKDHIWKRAVLLFSSIPLAIFTNSMRIAMTAILFKYFGVEVAEGFFHGFSGLLIFAICIPVLFIEMRFLEKLPPLYSKTTSELKKTITETSGNIPGAYKKVSKHGVLLQPMFIVAIILLGATLAISHTVDFREKIPVKKNLDQFPLKVREWNADSRQLMAQKFIDALDLSEYVIINYHNLSGKEVNFYVAYYESQSKGESIHSPATCLPGSGWSFDQSGTVKITGVKGSNKIMEVNRAVMQSGRNRQLTYYWFPQRGRILTNAYQLKIFTFWDALTQQRTDGALVRVITSVYENENLTDAEKRLQKFVRDIEPVLEEYIPGKDLQS
;
A
#
# COMPACT_ATOMS: atom_id res chain seq x y z
N MET A 1 -14.68 10.62 -39.24
CA MET A 1 -15.55 9.63 -38.59
C MET A 1 -15.76 8.31 -39.34
N LYS A 2 -15.28 8.10 -40.59
CA LYS A 2 -15.60 6.89 -41.40
C LYS A 2 -14.67 5.68 -41.28
N LYS A 3 -13.57 5.71 -40.49
CA LYS A 3 -12.61 4.57 -40.36
C LYS A 3 -12.68 3.75 -39.07
N LEU A 4 -13.47 4.16 -38.09
CA LEU A 4 -13.66 3.39 -36.83
C LEU A 4 -14.67 2.24 -36.97
N THR A 5 -15.43 2.16 -38.05
CA THR A 5 -16.53 1.20 -38.26
C THR A 5 -16.12 -0.11 -38.93
N GLN A 6 -14.82 -0.41 -39.10
CA GLN A 6 -14.36 -1.68 -39.69
C GLN A 6 -13.58 -2.57 -38.74
N ILE A 7 -13.89 -2.55 -37.43
CA ILE A 7 -13.42 -3.62 -36.54
C ILE A 7 -14.24 -4.86 -36.89
N LYS A 8 -13.56 -5.92 -37.37
CA LYS A 8 -14.23 -7.17 -37.72
C LYS A 8 -15.01 -7.70 -36.52
N PRO A 9 -16.25 -8.20 -36.67
CA PRO A 9 -17.07 -8.68 -35.55
C PRO A 9 -16.35 -9.70 -34.67
N VAL A 10 -15.47 -10.51 -35.24
CA VAL A 10 -14.64 -11.48 -34.54
C VAL A 10 -13.67 -10.83 -33.53
N SER A 11 -13.21 -9.60 -33.78
CA SER A 11 -12.34 -8.88 -32.83
C SER A 11 -13.11 -8.47 -31.57
N TRP A 12 -14.39 -8.15 -31.69
CA TRP A 12 -15.27 -7.86 -30.56
C TRP A 12 -15.49 -9.09 -29.66
N ILE A 13 -15.61 -10.29 -30.27
CA ILE A 13 -15.74 -11.54 -29.52
C ILE A 13 -14.47 -11.78 -28.70
N LYS A 14 -13.28 -11.55 -29.26
CA LYS A 14 -12.02 -11.67 -28.51
C LYS A 14 -11.95 -10.69 -27.34
N PHE A 15 -12.31 -9.44 -27.55
CA PHE A 15 -12.35 -8.42 -26.50
C PHE A 15 -13.34 -8.81 -25.39
N ALA A 16 -14.54 -9.27 -25.76
CA ALA A 16 -15.54 -9.70 -24.81
C ALA A 16 -15.05 -10.89 -23.99
N LEU A 17 -14.42 -11.88 -24.64
CA LEU A 17 -13.93 -13.08 -23.95
C LEU A 17 -12.78 -12.77 -22.99
N TYR A 18 -11.78 -11.97 -23.40
CA TYR A 18 -10.74 -11.48 -22.49
C TYR A 18 -11.32 -10.65 -21.35
N GLY A 19 -12.28 -9.75 -21.67
CA GLY A 19 -12.96 -8.94 -20.67
C GLY A 19 -13.66 -9.78 -19.61
N CYS A 20 -14.44 -10.77 -20.03
CA CYS A 20 -15.13 -11.70 -19.12
C CYS A 20 -14.14 -12.50 -18.26
N LEU A 21 -13.07 -13.03 -18.85
CA LEU A 21 -12.06 -13.77 -18.09
C LEU A 21 -11.34 -12.89 -17.07
N LEU A 22 -10.91 -11.69 -17.47
CA LEU A 22 -10.25 -10.74 -16.57
C LEU A 22 -11.19 -10.27 -15.46
N LEU A 23 -12.44 -9.94 -15.78
CA LEU A 23 -13.43 -9.58 -14.77
C LEU A 23 -13.70 -10.74 -13.81
N GLY A 24 -13.77 -11.98 -14.29
CA GLY A 24 -13.91 -13.15 -13.44
C GLY A 24 -12.72 -13.37 -12.52
N ILE A 25 -11.49 -13.36 -13.06
CA ILE A 25 -10.25 -13.58 -12.29
C ILE A 25 -10.05 -12.49 -11.23
N TYR A 26 -10.27 -11.22 -11.60
CA TYR A 26 -9.99 -10.06 -10.73
C TYR A 26 -11.22 -9.49 -10.05
N TYR A 27 -12.35 -10.20 -10.03
CA TYR A 27 -13.60 -9.71 -9.44
C TYR A 27 -13.42 -9.22 -8.00
N SER A 28 -12.83 -10.03 -7.14
CA SER A 28 -12.56 -9.69 -5.74
C SER A 28 -11.62 -8.49 -5.62
N SER A 29 -10.56 -8.44 -6.45
CA SER A 29 -9.58 -7.36 -6.44
C SER A 29 -10.19 -6.03 -6.90
N PHE A 30 -11.02 -6.04 -7.94
CA PHE A 30 -11.68 -4.83 -8.43
C PHE A 30 -12.77 -4.35 -7.48
N THR A 31 -13.50 -5.26 -6.85
CA THR A 31 -14.49 -4.90 -5.83
C THR A 31 -13.79 -4.21 -4.66
N TRP A 32 -12.68 -4.76 -4.17
CA TRP A 32 -11.89 -4.13 -3.12
C TRP A 32 -11.33 -2.78 -3.54
N LEU A 33 -10.72 -2.69 -4.73
CA LEU A 33 -10.17 -1.47 -5.28
C LEU A 33 -11.20 -0.33 -5.32
N ILE A 34 -12.41 -0.62 -5.81
CA ILE A 34 -13.46 0.38 -6.01
C ILE A 34 -14.10 0.77 -4.68
N ILE A 35 -14.44 -0.21 -3.84
CA ILE A 35 -15.22 0.03 -2.62
C ILE A 35 -14.34 0.50 -1.45
N HIS A 36 -13.08 0.03 -1.35
CA HIS A 36 -12.23 0.34 -0.21
C HIS A 36 -11.10 1.32 -0.55
N ASP A 37 -10.41 1.10 -1.68
CA ASP A 37 -9.23 1.91 -1.98
C ASP A 37 -9.57 3.26 -2.61
N TRP A 38 -10.49 3.31 -3.58
CA TRP A 38 -10.84 4.55 -4.26
C TRP A 38 -11.79 5.44 -3.44
N GLU A 39 -12.46 4.89 -2.43
CA GLU A 39 -13.24 5.69 -1.46
C GLU A 39 -12.34 6.48 -0.50
N LYS A 40 -11.09 6.03 -0.28
CA LYS A 40 -10.13 6.81 0.50
C LYS A 40 -9.84 8.14 -0.21
N GLU A 41 -9.88 9.25 0.51
CA GLU A 41 -9.60 10.59 -0.04
C GLU A 41 -8.30 10.64 -0.86
N ALA A 42 -7.27 9.87 -0.47
CA ALA A 42 -5.98 9.79 -1.13
C ALA A 42 -6.06 9.32 -2.59
N TYR A 43 -7.06 8.53 -2.93
CA TYR A 43 -7.19 7.87 -4.23
C TYR A 43 -8.46 8.26 -5.00
N SER A 44 -9.21 9.24 -4.54
CA SER A 44 -10.42 9.75 -5.22
C SER A 44 -10.17 10.20 -6.66
N TYR A 45 -8.94 10.63 -6.98
CA TYR A 45 -8.51 10.98 -8.35
C TYR A 45 -8.54 9.79 -9.32
N CYS A 46 -8.52 8.54 -8.84
CA CYS A 46 -8.49 7.34 -9.67
C CYS A 46 -9.69 7.27 -10.64
N TRP A 47 -10.84 7.80 -10.26
CA TRP A 47 -12.00 7.90 -11.13
C TRP A 47 -11.73 8.71 -12.40
N LEU A 48 -10.83 9.70 -12.34
CA LEU A 48 -10.43 10.52 -13.48
C LEU A 48 -9.37 9.84 -14.36
N ILE A 49 -8.62 8.89 -13.84
CA ILE A 49 -7.55 8.22 -14.59
C ILE A 49 -8.11 7.41 -15.76
N LEU A 50 -9.25 6.71 -15.58
CA LEU A 50 -9.85 5.90 -16.64
C LEU A 50 -10.21 6.75 -17.87
N PRO A 51 -10.98 7.86 -17.76
CA PRO A 51 -11.22 8.76 -18.88
C PRO A 51 -9.94 9.31 -19.50
N VAL A 52 -8.94 9.64 -18.69
CA VAL A 52 -7.64 10.14 -19.17
C VAL A 52 -6.90 9.07 -19.98
N VAL A 53 -6.85 7.82 -19.54
CA VAL A 53 -6.25 6.70 -20.29
C VAL A 53 -6.94 6.53 -21.65
N PHE A 54 -8.28 6.52 -21.67
CA PHE A 54 -9.02 6.47 -22.93
C PHE A 54 -8.71 7.65 -23.85
N TYR A 55 -8.62 8.86 -23.29
CA TYR A 55 -8.25 10.05 -24.04
C TYR A 55 -6.83 9.97 -24.61
N LEU A 56 -5.85 9.49 -23.84
CA LEU A 56 -4.47 9.28 -24.28
C LEU A 56 -4.38 8.29 -25.45
N ILE A 57 -5.13 7.19 -25.38
CA ILE A 57 -5.22 6.21 -26.48
C ILE A 57 -5.90 6.85 -27.69
N TRP A 58 -6.97 7.60 -27.47
CA TRP A 58 -7.69 8.29 -28.54
C TRP A 58 -6.84 9.34 -29.25
N LEU A 59 -6.00 10.09 -28.54
CA LEU A 59 -5.03 11.01 -29.12
C LEU A 59 -4.05 10.32 -30.08
N LYS A 60 -3.76 9.04 -29.83
CA LYS A 60 -2.83 8.24 -30.64
C LYS A 60 -3.51 7.38 -31.71
N ARG A 61 -4.83 7.55 -31.94
CA ARG A 61 -5.61 6.70 -32.84
C ARG A 61 -5.07 6.69 -34.28
N ASP A 62 -4.63 7.85 -34.80
CA ASP A 62 -4.14 7.95 -36.18
C ASP A 62 -2.75 7.28 -36.32
N GLU A 63 -1.88 7.44 -35.31
CA GLU A 63 -0.60 6.76 -35.24
C GLU A 63 -0.78 5.24 -35.09
N LEU A 64 -1.73 4.80 -34.26
CA LEU A 64 -2.11 3.39 -34.11
C LEU A 64 -2.66 2.79 -35.40
N ALA A 65 -3.44 3.54 -36.14
CA ALA A 65 -4.03 3.09 -37.41
C ALA A 65 -2.96 2.93 -38.52
N SER A 66 -1.95 3.80 -38.54
CA SER A 66 -0.86 3.78 -39.52
C SER A 66 0.25 2.76 -39.20
N THR A 67 0.41 2.42 -37.92
CA THR A 67 1.43 1.45 -37.46
C THR A 67 0.99 0.03 -37.80
N PRO A 68 1.84 -0.84 -38.39
CA PRO A 68 1.49 -2.24 -38.67
C PRO A 68 1.27 -3.04 -37.40
N SER A 69 0.33 -3.99 -37.43
CA SER A 69 0.13 -4.96 -36.35
C SER A 69 0.99 -6.19 -36.65
N GLU A 70 1.93 -6.49 -35.77
CA GLU A 70 2.81 -7.65 -35.85
C GLU A 70 2.63 -8.52 -34.58
N PRO A 71 1.60 -9.38 -34.55
CA PRO A 71 1.37 -10.27 -33.41
C PRO A 71 2.62 -11.05 -33.01
N SER A 72 2.93 -11.12 -31.72
CA SER A 72 4.19 -11.70 -31.23
C SER A 72 3.95 -12.66 -30.06
N TRP A 73 4.52 -13.86 -30.15
CA TRP A 73 4.53 -14.84 -29.05
C TRP A 73 5.23 -14.30 -27.79
N ALA A 74 6.07 -13.28 -27.91
CA ALA A 74 6.68 -12.62 -26.75
C ALA A 74 5.64 -12.07 -25.76
N GLY A 75 4.37 -11.84 -26.19
CA GLY A 75 3.28 -11.44 -25.31
C GLY A 75 2.88 -12.49 -24.28
N LEU A 76 3.26 -13.77 -24.48
CA LEU A 76 3.03 -14.80 -23.46
C LEU A 76 3.93 -14.61 -22.23
N ALA A 77 5.12 -14.04 -22.37
CA ALA A 77 6.00 -13.83 -21.23
C ALA A 77 5.38 -12.93 -20.15
N PRO A 78 4.87 -11.72 -20.44
CA PRO A 78 4.16 -10.93 -19.44
C PRO A 78 2.83 -11.55 -19.00
N ILE A 79 2.13 -12.35 -19.83
CA ILE A 79 0.93 -13.09 -19.38
C ILE A 79 1.32 -14.14 -18.33
N CYS A 80 2.31 -14.97 -18.59
CA CYS A 80 2.77 -15.99 -17.63
C CYS A 80 3.30 -15.34 -16.35
N LEU A 81 4.09 -14.27 -16.47
CA LEU A 81 4.55 -13.50 -15.31
C LEU A 81 3.37 -12.91 -14.53
N GLY A 82 2.37 -12.38 -15.23
CA GLY A 82 1.14 -11.89 -14.63
C GLY A 82 0.40 -12.97 -13.85
N ILE A 83 0.25 -14.18 -14.41
CA ILE A 83 -0.36 -15.32 -13.72
C ILE A 83 0.42 -15.70 -12.47
N ILE A 84 1.75 -15.70 -12.52
CA ILE A 84 2.60 -15.93 -11.34
C ILE A 84 2.32 -14.87 -10.27
N PHE A 85 2.27 -13.58 -10.64
CA PHE A 85 1.95 -12.49 -9.73
C PHE A 85 0.52 -12.60 -9.19
N PHE A 86 -0.44 -13.07 -9.99
CA PHE A 86 -1.79 -13.35 -9.51
C PHE A 86 -1.77 -14.36 -8.36
N TRP A 87 -1.11 -15.51 -8.55
CA TRP A 87 -1.02 -16.54 -7.51
C TRP A 87 -0.21 -16.10 -6.30
N LEU A 88 0.85 -15.30 -6.49
CA LEU A 88 1.57 -14.69 -5.38
C LEU A 88 0.66 -13.76 -4.55
N GLY A 89 -0.16 -12.95 -5.20
CA GLY A 89 -1.12 -12.09 -4.53
C GLY A 89 -2.27 -12.87 -3.89
N GLU A 90 -2.78 -13.88 -4.59
CA GLU A 90 -3.86 -14.75 -4.13
C GLU A 90 -3.47 -15.48 -2.84
N LEU A 91 -2.35 -16.18 -2.85
CA LEU A 91 -1.87 -16.96 -1.70
C LEU A 91 -1.27 -16.07 -0.60
N GLY A 92 -0.63 -14.94 -0.96
CA GLY A 92 -0.06 -13.98 -0.02
C GLY A 92 -1.07 -12.99 0.60
N GLY A 93 -2.33 -12.98 0.11
CA GLY A 93 -3.36 -12.05 0.60
C GLY A 93 -3.09 -10.59 0.25
N GLU A 94 -2.51 -10.31 -0.93
CA GLU A 94 -2.04 -8.97 -1.28
C GLU A 94 -2.64 -8.48 -2.60
N PHE A 95 -3.54 -7.51 -2.52
CA PHE A 95 -4.21 -6.96 -3.70
C PHE A 95 -3.28 -6.20 -4.65
N PHE A 96 -2.28 -5.47 -4.12
CA PHE A 96 -1.34 -4.75 -4.97
C PHE A 96 -0.63 -5.67 -5.97
N THR A 97 -0.22 -6.86 -5.51
CA THR A 97 0.41 -7.86 -6.38
C THR A 97 -0.55 -8.34 -7.46
N GLN A 98 -1.85 -8.46 -7.14
CA GLN A 98 -2.89 -8.80 -8.13
C GLN A 98 -3.15 -7.64 -9.11
N TYR A 99 -3.07 -6.38 -8.68
CA TYR A 99 -3.17 -5.22 -9.58
C TYR A 99 -2.02 -5.18 -10.58
N VAL A 100 -0.78 -5.43 -10.11
CA VAL A 100 0.39 -5.55 -10.99
C VAL A 100 0.23 -6.73 -11.96
N SER A 101 -0.30 -7.86 -11.50
CA SER A 101 -0.65 -9.02 -12.32
C SER A 101 -1.61 -8.65 -13.45
N PHE A 102 -2.71 -7.97 -13.12
CA PHE A 102 -3.68 -7.48 -14.12
C PHE A 102 -3.01 -6.62 -15.18
N TRP A 103 -2.16 -5.67 -14.75
CA TRP A 103 -1.42 -4.81 -15.66
C TRP A 103 -0.48 -5.60 -16.57
N LEU A 104 0.26 -6.57 -16.03
CA LEU A 104 1.15 -7.44 -16.81
C LEU A 104 0.37 -8.24 -17.86
N ILE A 105 -0.77 -8.83 -17.48
CA ILE A 105 -1.62 -9.57 -18.41
C ILE A 105 -2.15 -8.65 -19.50
N LEU A 106 -2.59 -7.44 -19.15
CA LEU A 106 -3.07 -6.45 -20.12
C LEU A 106 -1.98 -6.07 -21.13
N VAL A 107 -0.76 -5.78 -20.66
CA VAL A 107 0.41 -5.53 -21.50
C VAL A 107 0.72 -6.74 -22.39
N GLY A 108 0.65 -7.93 -21.83
CA GLY A 108 0.88 -9.18 -22.55
C GLY A 108 -0.15 -9.43 -23.66
N ILE A 109 -1.43 -9.21 -23.40
CA ILE A 109 -2.51 -9.30 -24.40
C ILE A 109 -2.27 -8.27 -25.52
N CYS A 110 -1.92 -7.03 -25.16
CA CYS A 110 -1.60 -6.00 -26.14
C CYS A 110 -0.40 -6.42 -27.01
N LEU A 111 0.69 -6.90 -26.40
CA LEU A 111 1.87 -7.35 -27.13
C LEU A 111 1.58 -8.56 -28.02
N LEU A 112 0.77 -9.51 -27.54
CA LEU A 112 0.39 -10.73 -28.24
C LEU A 112 -0.36 -10.44 -29.54
N HIS A 113 -1.28 -9.45 -29.51
CA HIS A 113 -2.17 -9.17 -30.62
C HIS A 113 -1.76 -7.95 -31.45
N LEU A 114 -1.22 -6.90 -30.83
CA LEU A 114 -0.86 -5.65 -31.50
C LEU A 114 0.62 -5.63 -31.93
N GLY A 115 1.46 -6.35 -31.20
CA GLY A 115 2.91 -6.38 -31.41
C GLY A 115 3.64 -5.20 -30.78
N TRP A 116 4.97 -5.24 -30.86
CA TRP A 116 5.86 -4.33 -30.15
C TRP A 116 5.75 -2.87 -30.62
N GLN A 117 5.53 -2.67 -31.92
CA GLN A 117 5.47 -1.33 -32.49
C GLN A 117 4.25 -0.56 -31.99
N LYS A 118 3.05 -1.18 -32.03
CA LYS A 118 1.81 -0.57 -31.49
C LYS A 118 1.85 -0.44 -29.97
N LEU A 119 2.46 -1.40 -29.27
CA LEU A 119 2.63 -1.33 -27.82
C LEU A 119 3.41 -0.08 -27.40
N LYS A 120 4.47 0.30 -28.15
CA LYS A 120 5.24 1.52 -27.90
C LYS A 120 4.39 2.78 -28.05
N VAL A 121 3.44 2.82 -29.00
CA VAL A 121 2.56 3.97 -29.23
C VAL A 121 1.64 4.23 -28.04
N ILE A 122 1.10 3.14 -27.42
CA ILE A 122 0.22 3.22 -26.24
C ILE A 122 0.96 3.02 -24.92
N GLY A 123 2.29 2.89 -24.95
CA GLY A 123 3.10 2.52 -23.79
C GLY A 123 2.90 3.46 -22.60
N PHE A 124 2.80 4.78 -22.84
CA PHE A 124 2.54 5.72 -21.76
C PHE A 124 1.13 5.55 -21.16
N ALA A 125 0.11 5.34 -22.00
CA ALA A 125 -1.25 5.10 -21.50
C ALA A 125 -1.33 3.83 -20.67
N LEU A 126 -0.65 2.75 -21.08
CA LEU A 126 -0.54 1.51 -20.29
C LEU A 126 0.25 1.72 -19.00
N PHE A 127 1.35 2.48 -19.03
CA PHE A 127 2.11 2.82 -17.83
C PHE A 127 1.25 3.66 -16.86
N PHE A 128 0.45 4.59 -17.39
CA PHE A 128 -0.40 5.46 -16.59
C PHE A 128 -1.52 4.70 -15.85
N ILE A 129 -1.92 3.53 -16.34
CA ILE A 129 -2.85 2.63 -15.61
C ILE A 129 -2.30 2.21 -14.25
N LEU A 130 -0.96 2.10 -14.08
CA LEU A 130 -0.37 1.75 -12.78
C LEU A 130 -0.70 2.76 -11.68
N THR A 131 -1.01 4.01 -12.03
CA THR A 131 -1.40 5.05 -11.06
C THR A 131 -2.81 4.84 -10.47
N LEU A 132 -3.60 3.90 -11.01
CA LEU A 132 -4.89 3.47 -10.44
C LEU A 132 -4.72 2.64 -9.16
N PHE A 133 -3.55 2.04 -8.97
CA PHE A 133 -3.32 1.04 -7.96
C PHE A 133 -2.58 1.65 -6.77
N PRO A 134 -3.20 1.69 -5.58
CA PRO A 134 -2.51 2.15 -4.38
C PRO A 134 -1.34 1.21 -4.04
N PRO A 135 -0.22 1.77 -3.57
CA PRO A 135 0.90 0.94 -3.11
C PRO A 135 0.49 0.11 -1.89
N PRO A 136 1.22 -0.99 -1.58
CA PRO A 136 0.94 -1.81 -0.41
C PRO A 136 0.93 -0.99 0.88
N ASP A 137 0.04 -1.33 1.82
CA ASP A 137 -0.17 -0.56 3.05
C ASP A 137 1.10 -0.36 3.88
N PHE A 138 2.01 -1.34 3.90
CA PHE A 138 3.27 -1.20 4.65
C PHE A 138 4.20 -0.11 4.07
N ILE A 139 4.16 0.11 2.74
CA ILE A 139 4.89 1.20 2.07
C ILE A 139 4.16 2.50 2.33
N ASN A 140 2.84 2.50 2.14
CA ASN A 140 1.97 3.66 2.30
C ASN A 140 2.11 4.26 3.71
N THR A 141 2.01 3.42 4.73
CA THR A 141 2.13 3.84 6.14
C THR A 141 3.52 4.40 6.47
N ARG A 142 4.59 3.81 5.94
CA ARG A 142 5.95 4.33 6.14
C ARG A 142 6.14 5.70 5.51
N ILE A 143 5.70 5.86 4.26
CA ILE A 143 5.77 7.15 3.55
C ILE A 143 4.93 8.19 4.29
N MET A 144 3.71 7.85 4.67
CA MET A 144 2.78 8.72 5.40
C MET A 144 3.39 9.20 6.72
N LEU A 145 4.00 8.30 7.51
CA LEU A 145 4.66 8.67 8.77
C LEU A 145 5.81 9.65 8.54
N GLN A 146 6.68 9.40 7.57
CA GLN A 146 7.80 10.31 7.27
C GLN A 146 7.31 11.67 6.78
N LEU A 147 6.34 11.70 5.87
CA LEU A 147 5.73 12.93 5.39
C LEU A 147 5.09 13.73 6.53
N ARG A 148 4.39 13.06 7.44
CA ARG A 148 3.77 13.68 8.62
C ARG A 148 4.82 14.34 9.52
N LEU A 149 5.93 13.66 9.78
CA LEU A 149 7.04 14.18 10.60
C LEU A 149 7.75 15.35 9.92
N ILE A 150 8.00 15.29 8.62
CA ILE A 150 8.64 16.36 7.85
C ILE A 150 7.70 17.58 7.78
N SER A 151 6.44 17.37 7.42
CA SER A 151 5.47 18.46 7.29
C SER A 151 5.16 19.14 8.62
N SER A 152 5.09 18.38 9.73
CA SER A 152 4.91 18.97 11.07
C SER A 152 6.13 19.79 11.50
N LYS A 153 7.36 19.34 11.17
CA LYS A 153 8.60 20.08 11.46
C LYS A 153 8.65 21.41 10.71
N LEU A 154 8.37 21.38 9.40
CA LEU A 154 8.36 22.59 8.57
C LEU A 154 7.20 23.51 8.95
N GLY A 155 6.01 22.95 9.22
CA GLY A 155 4.85 23.73 9.66
C GLY A 155 5.10 24.47 10.97
N VAL A 156 5.73 23.80 11.95
CA VAL A 156 6.13 24.45 13.22
C VAL A 156 7.15 25.57 12.98
N ALA A 157 8.13 25.36 12.11
CA ALA A 157 9.09 26.42 11.76
C ALA A 157 8.39 27.67 11.15
N MET A 158 7.38 27.43 10.29
CA MET A 158 6.58 28.53 9.71
C MET A 158 5.73 29.25 10.78
N ILE A 159 5.12 28.51 11.72
CA ILE A 159 4.34 29.09 12.83
C ILE A 159 5.24 29.92 13.76
N GLN A 160 6.45 29.43 14.07
CA GLN A 160 7.43 30.15 14.87
C GLN A 160 7.93 31.40 14.16
N ALA A 161 8.16 31.34 12.84
CA ALA A 161 8.53 32.50 12.03
C ALA A 161 7.43 33.59 12.00
N TYR A 162 6.17 33.19 12.14
CA TYR A 162 5.04 34.12 12.32
C TYR A 162 4.99 34.75 13.71
N GLY A 163 5.78 34.28 14.68
CA GLY A 163 5.86 34.82 16.02
C GLY A 163 4.99 34.12 17.06
N LEU A 164 4.46 32.92 16.78
CA LEU A 164 3.69 32.13 17.73
C LEU A 164 4.61 31.13 18.46
N PRO A 165 4.61 31.13 19.82
CA PRO A 165 5.32 30.11 20.59
C PRO A 165 4.63 28.76 20.43
N VAL A 166 5.36 27.77 19.91
CA VAL A 166 4.81 26.42 19.67
C VAL A 166 5.89 25.37 19.89
N VAL A 167 5.49 24.24 20.46
CA VAL A 167 6.39 23.11 20.73
C VAL A 167 5.85 21.89 19.97
N ARG A 168 6.77 21.14 19.31
CA ARG A 168 6.45 19.92 18.58
C ARG A 168 6.85 18.68 19.37
N GLN A 169 5.93 17.72 19.50
CA GLN A 169 6.17 16.39 20.05
C GLN A 169 5.73 15.35 19.01
N GLY A 170 6.69 14.85 18.22
CA GLY A 170 6.38 13.95 17.10
C GLY A 170 5.51 14.62 16.02
N ASN A 171 4.28 14.15 15.86
CA ASN A 171 3.25 14.72 14.98
C ASN A 171 2.21 15.59 15.73
N ILE A 172 2.40 15.81 17.03
CA ILE A 172 1.56 16.70 17.85
C ILE A 172 2.25 18.06 17.92
N ILE A 173 1.49 19.10 17.65
CA ILE A 173 1.90 20.51 17.71
C ILE A 173 1.16 21.15 18.88
N ASP A 174 1.86 21.49 19.94
CA ASP A 174 1.34 22.16 21.12
C ASP A 174 1.43 23.67 20.92
N LEU A 175 0.29 24.33 20.82
CA LEU A 175 0.13 25.79 20.63
C LEU A 175 0.05 26.54 21.97
N GLY A 176 0.18 25.84 23.11
CA GLY A 176 0.03 26.40 24.45
C GLY A 176 -1.44 26.49 24.92
N PHE A 177 -2.36 26.87 24.05
CA PHE A 177 -3.81 26.93 24.32
C PHE A 177 -4.57 25.71 23.78
N THR A 178 -4.01 24.97 22.83
CA THR A 178 -4.55 23.70 22.29
C THR A 178 -3.43 22.85 21.69
N LYS A 179 -3.74 21.57 21.48
CA LYS A 179 -2.84 20.62 20.81
C LYS A 179 -3.44 20.21 19.47
N LEU A 180 -2.73 20.47 18.39
CA LEU A 180 -3.07 20.02 17.05
C LEU A 180 -2.33 18.73 16.74
N GLN A 181 -3.06 17.66 16.44
CA GLN A 181 -2.46 16.42 15.95
C GLN A 181 -2.51 16.40 14.42
N VAL A 182 -1.34 16.24 13.80
CA VAL A 182 -1.26 16.02 12.35
C VAL A 182 -1.73 14.60 12.08
N VAL A 183 -3.01 14.45 11.74
CA VAL A 183 -3.66 13.17 11.42
C VAL A 183 -3.36 12.74 9.97
N ASP A 184 -3.82 11.56 9.56
CA ASP A 184 -3.57 10.98 8.25
C ASP A 184 -4.05 11.87 7.11
N ALA A 185 -5.22 12.48 7.23
CA ALA A 185 -5.75 13.46 6.28
C ALA A 185 -4.86 14.72 6.12
N CYS A 186 -4.08 15.06 7.15
CA CYS A 186 -3.13 16.17 7.15
C CYS A 186 -1.67 15.74 6.89
N SER A 187 -1.41 14.45 6.58
CA SER A 187 -0.05 13.95 6.31
C SER A 187 0.57 14.53 5.05
N GLY A 188 -0.24 15.01 4.12
CA GLY A 188 0.17 15.48 2.80
C GLY A 188 0.38 14.37 1.78
N LEU A 189 0.19 13.11 2.15
CA LEU A 189 0.32 11.98 1.21
C LEU A 189 -0.71 12.08 0.08
N HIS A 190 -1.94 12.44 0.39
CA HIS A 190 -3.02 12.62 -0.58
C HIS A 190 -2.63 13.65 -1.65
N SER A 191 -2.19 14.84 -1.20
CA SER A 191 -1.76 15.91 -2.10
C SER A 191 -0.51 15.52 -2.89
N LEU A 192 0.43 14.79 -2.27
CA LEU A 192 1.65 14.34 -2.93
C LEU A 192 1.35 13.37 -4.07
N ILE A 193 0.57 12.30 -3.81
CA ILE A 193 0.27 11.29 -4.83
C ILE A 193 -0.50 11.94 -5.99
N SER A 194 -1.55 12.69 -5.70
CA SER A 194 -2.35 13.35 -6.73
C SER A 194 -1.53 14.35 -7.56
N LEU A 195 -0.63 15.11 -6.91
CA LEU A 195 0.24 16.07 -7.61
C LEU A 195 1.28 15.36 -8.48
N VAL A 196 1.88 14.27 -8.01
CA VAL A 196 2.83 13.45 -8.79
C VAL A 196 2.14 12.85 -10.01
N VAL A 197 0.92 12.32 -9.85
CA VAL A 197 0.14 11.77 -10.98
C VAL A 197 -0.22 12.84 -11.99
N LEU A 198 -0.64 14.02 -11.53
CA LEU A 198 -0.90 15.17 -12.42
C LEU A 198 0.39 15.62 -13.11
N CYS A 199 1.51 15.69 -12.38
CA CYS A 199 2.81 16.05 -12.94
C CYS A 199 3.28 15.05 -14.00
N LEU A 200 3.07 13.75 -13.81
CA LEU A 200 3.33 12.72 -14.83
C LEU A 200 2.59 13.02 -16.14
N LEU A 201 1.33 13.47 -16.04
CA LEU A 201 0.54 13.85 -17.21
C LEU A 201 1.10 15.12 -17.87
N ILE A 202 1.47 16.14 -17.09
CA ILE A 202 2.12 17.37 -17.59
C ILE A 202 3.44 17.02 -18.29
N VAL A 203 4.27 16.21 -17.69
CA VAL A 203 5.56 15.73 -18.23
C VAL A 203 5.38 14.96 -19.56
N TYR A 204 4.30 14.21 -19.69
CA TYR A 204 3.99 13.54 -20.97
C TYR A 204 3.73 14.51 -22.11
N PHE A 205 3.02 15.60 -21.85
CA PHE A 205 2.78 16.65 -22.85
C PHE A 205 3.96 17.61 -23.04
N PHE A 206 4.84 17.69 -22.04
CA PHE A 206 6.06 18.48 -22.10
C PHE A 206 7.12 17.79 -22.96
N LYS A 207 7.15 18.15 -24.26
CA LYS A 207 8.02 17.53 -25.27
C LYS A 207 9.42 18.17 -25.28
N ASP A 208 10.18 18.01 -24.20
CA ASP A 208 11.55 18.49 -24.08
C ASP A 208 12.51 17.36 -23.64
N HIS A 209 13.76 17.69 -23.36
CA HIS A 209 14.80 16.75 -22.92
C HIS A 209 14.43 15.99 -21.62
N ILE A 210 14.87 14.72 -21.53
CA ILE A 210 14.52 13.84 -20.40
C ILE A 210 14.90 14.44 -19.05
N TRP A 211 16.06 15.13 -18.94
CA TRP A 211 16.49 15.74 -17.68
C TRP A 211 15.52 16.83 -17.20
N LYS A 212 14.96 17.66 -18.11
CA LYS A 212 13.98 18.69 -17.77
C LYS A 212 12.68 18.07 -17.28
N ARG A 213 12.25 16.99 -17.94
CA ARG A 213 11.09 16.21 -17.52
C ARG A 213 11.30 15.58 -16.14
N ALA A 214 12.50 15.06 -15.88
CA ALA A 214 12.86 14.50 -14.57
C ALA A 214 12.85 15.59 -13.49
N VAL A 215 13.45 16.76 -13.75
CA VAL A 215 13.45 17.90 -12.82
C VAL A 215 12.01 18.28 -12.47
N LEU A 216 11.14 18.48 -13.48
CA LEU A 216 9.74 18.86 -13.28
C LEU A 216 8.97 17.79 -12.46
N LEU A 217 9.22 16.51 -12.70
CA LEU A 217 8.59 15.43 -11.93
C LEU A 217 9.07 15.41 -10.49
N PHE A 218 10.38 15.49 -10.27
CA PHE A 218 10.94 15.42 -8.92
C PHE A 218 10.68 16.68 -8.09
N SER A 219 10.54 17.85 -8.71
CA SER A 219 10.19 19.10 -8.03
C SER A 219 8.77 19.09 -7.46
N SER A 220 7.87 18.27 -8.01
CA SER A 220 6.52 18.11 -7.47
C SER A 220 6.52 17.57 -6.03
N ILE A 221 7.52 16.77 -5.64
CA ILE A 221 7.63 16.18 -4.30
C ILE A 221 7.90 17.26 -3.23
N PRO A 222 9.00 18.04 -3.29
CA PRO A 222 9.24 19.11 -2.32
C PRO A 222 8.15 20.19 -2.35
N LEU A 223 7.56 20.46 -3.52
CA LEU A 223 6.44 21.39 -3.64
C LEU A 223 5.23 20.91 -2.86
N ALA A 224 4.85 19.63 -2.97
CA ALA A 224 3.75 19.06 -2.20
C ALA A 224 4.02 19.10 -0.68
N ILE A 225 5.25 18.78 -0.25
CA ILE A 225 5.62 18.81 1.16
C ILE A 225 5.55 20.25 1.69
N PHE A 226 6.06 21.22 0.94
CA PHE A 226 6.04 22.63 1.32
C PHE A 226 4.63 23.19 1.45
N THR A 227 3.78 22.95 0.46
CA THR A 227 2.39 23.44 0.46
C THR A 227 1.55 22.75 1.56
N ASN A 228 1.80 21.48 1.85
CA ASN A 228 1.17 20.81 2.98
C ASN A 228 1.63 21.38 4.33
N SER A 229 2.93 21.71 4.47
CA SER A 229 3.47 22.36 5.67
C SER A 229 2.88 23.76 5.86
N MET A 230 2.69 24.50 4.78
CA MET A 230 2.00 25.79 4.77
C MET A 230 0.53 25.64 5.20
N ARG A 231 -0.16 24.60 4.75
CA ARG A 231 -1.52 24.27 5.20
C ARG A 231 -1.56 24.09 6.72
N ILE A 232 -0.66 23.28 7.28
CA ILE A 232 -0.56 23.03 8.74
C ILE A 232 -0.36 24.35 9.48
N ALA A 233 0.56 25.20 9.01
CA ALA A 233 0.83 26.49 9.62
C ALA A 233 -0.39 27.42 9.55
N MET A 234 -1.06 27.51 8.40
CA MET A 234 -2.27 28.32 8.23
C MET A 234 -3.40 27.84 9.14
N THR A 235 -3.63 26.52 9.23
CA THR A 235 -4.65 25.94 10.13
C THR A 235 -4.36 26.33 11.57
N ALA A 236 -3.11 26.25 12.04
CA ALA A 236 -2.73 26.63 13.40
C ALA A 236 -2.92 28.14 13.68
N ILE A 237 -2.58 29.00 12.72
CA ILE A 237 -2.77 30.45 12.83
C ILE A 237 -4.25 30.82 12.85
N LEU A 238 -5.05 30.21 11.95
CA LEU A 238 -6.49 30.44 11.90
C LEU A 238 -7.21 29.95 13.17
N PHE A 239 -6.76 28.83 13.72
CA PHE A 239 -7.27 28.30 14.97
C PHE A 239 -7.13 29.33 16.12
N LYS A 240 -5.99 30.03 16.17
CA LYS A 240 -5.74 31.06 17.18
C LYS A 240 -6.70 32.24 17.08
N TYR A 241 -7.05 32.68 15.85
CA TYR A 241 -7.83 33.91 15.64
C TYR A 241 -9.32 33.66 15.48
N PHE A 242 -9.73 32.52 14.95
CA PHE A 242 -11.11 32.24 14.54
C PHE A 242 -11.73 31.01 15.23
N GLY A 243 -10.97 30.28 16.06
CA GLY A 243 -11.44 29.11 16.78
C GLY A 243 -11.52 27.82 15.98
N VAL A 244 -12.08 26.76 16.62
CA VAL A 244 -12.12 25.39 16.12
C VAL A 244 -12.99 25.25 14.87
N GLU A 245 -14.15 25.86 14.86
CA GLU A 245 -15.17 25.68 13.80
C GLU A 245 -14.66 26.08 12.42
N VAL A 246 -13.88 27.16 12.35
CA VAL A 246 -13.29 27.63 11.08
C VAL A 246 -12.11 26.78 10.67
N ALA A 247 -11.30 26.31 11.62
CA ALA A 247 -10.11 25.52 11.35
C ALA A 247 -10.43 24.08 10.92
N GLU A 248 -11.46 23.45 11.49
CA GLU A 248 -11.84 22.07 11.20
C GLU A 248 -12.94 21.95 10.12
N GLY A 249 -13.81 22.93 9.98
CA GLY A 249 -14.92 22.91 9.03
C GLY A 249 -14.51 23.28 7.61
N PHE A 250 -14.71 24.55 7.25
CA PHE A 250 -14.51 25.06 5.89
C PHE A 250 -13.08 24.90 5.37
N PHE A 251 -12.07 25.15 6.23
CA PHE A 251 -10.66 25.07 5.81
C PHE A 251 -10.18 23.65 5.58
N HIS A 252 -10.72 22.62 6.24
CA HIS A 252 -10.29 21.25 6.01
C HIS A 252 -10.66 20.78 4.59
N GLY A 253 -11.89 21.03 4.15
CA GLY A 253 -12.33 20.71 2.78
C GLY A 253 -11.71 21.61 1.70
N PHE A 254 -11.63 22.92 1.97
CA PHE A 254 -11.14 23.91 1.00
C PHE A 254 -9.60 23.88 0.83
N SER A 255 -8.85 23.50 1.88
CA SER A 255 -7.40 23.54 1.87
C SER A 255 -6.76 22.59 0.84
N GLY A 256 -7.41 21.48 0.53
CA GLY A 256 -6.99 20.58 -0.56
C GLY A 256 -6.99 21.27 -1.92
N LEU A 257 -8.08 21.97 -2.24
CA LEU A 257 -8.21 22.74 -3.49
C LEU A 257 -7.19 23.87 -3.56
N LEU A 258 -6.93 24.56 -2.44
CA LEU A 258 -5.95 25.65 -2.36
C LEU A 258 -4.53 25.15 -2.68
N ILE A 259 -4.14 23.96 -2.22
CA ILE A 259 -2.86 23.36 -2.53
C ILE A 259 -2.70 23.21 -4.05
N PHE A 260 -3.69 22.63 -4.74
CA PHE A 260 -3.64 22.47 -6.19
C PHE A 260 -3.64 23.83 -6.92
N ALA A 261 -4.41 24.80 -6.44
CA ALA A 261 -4.44 26.17 -6.98
C ALA A 261 -3.07 26.88 -6.91
N ILE A 262 -2.23 26.51 -5.95
CA ILE A 262 -0.86 27.02 -5.84
C ILE A 262 0.12 26.15 -6.65
N CYS A 263 0.04 24.83 -6.52
CA CYS A 263 1.02 23.93 -7.12
C CYS A 263 0.97 23.93 -8.66
N ILE A 264 -0.22 23.98 -9.27
CA ILE A 264 -0.35 23.95 -10.73
C ILE A 264 0.32 25.17 -11.39
N PRO A 265 0.05 26.42 -11.01
CA PRO A 265 0.78 27.58 -11.54
C PRO A 265 2.30 27.51 -11.34
N VAL A 266 2.76 27.06 -10.16
CA VAL A 266 4.19 26.92 -9.88
C VAL A 266 4.84 25.92 -10.84
N LEU A 267 4.23 24.75 -11.06
CA LEU A 267 4.74 23.77 -12.04
C LEU A 267 4.71 24.31 -13.46
N PHE A 268 3.70 25.09 -13.84
CA PHE A 268 3.67 25.74 -15.17
C PHE A 268 4.75 26.80 -15.32
N ILE A 269 5.01 27.61 -14.28
CA ILE A 269 6.11 28.59 -14.27
C ILE A 269 7.45 27.88 -14.39
N GLU A 270 7.66 26.82 -13.61
CA GLU A 270 8.85 25.98 -13.66
C GLU A 270 9.04 25.38 -15.06
N MET A 271 7.98 24.82 -15.65
CA MET A 271 7.99 24.29 -17.00
C MET A 271 8.43 25.36 -18.02
N ARG A 272 7.87 26.58 -17.95
CA ARG A 272 8.25 27.70 -18.80
C ARG A 272 9.69 28.16 -18.59
N PHE A 273 10.18 28.08 -17.37
CA PHE A 273 11.58 28.37 -17.07
C PHE A 273 12.51 27.31 -17.67
N LEU A 274 12.17 26.03 -17.50
CA LEU A 274 12.93 24.90 -18.05
C LEU A 274 12.97 24.94 -19.60
N GLU A 275 11.91 25.37 -20.26
CA GLU A 275 11.89 25.56 -21.73
C GLU A 275 13.01 26.51 -22.20
N LYS A 276 13.31 27.56 -21.44
CA LYS A 276 14.33 28.57 -21.79
C LYS A 276 15.77 28.10 -21.56
N LEU A 277 15.98 27.04 -20.76
CA LEU A 277 17.33 26.54 -20.48
C LEU A 277 17.89 25.77 -21.69
N PRO A 278 19.20 25.94 -21.99
CA PRO A 278 19.82 25.17 -23.06
C PRO A 278 19.87 23.66 -22.71
N PRO A 279 19.91 22.77 -23.69
CA PRO A 279 20.07 21.36 -23.44
C PRO A 279 21.47 21.11 -22.84
N LEU A 280 21.55 20.37 -21.74
CA LEU A 280 22.81 20.03 -21.04
C LEU A 280 23.79 19.21 -21.93
N TYR A 281 23.29 18.62 -23.00
CA TYR A 281 24.07 17.83 -23.94
C TYR A 281 23.55 18.01 -25.36
N SER A 282 24.21 18.85 -26.14
CA SER A 282 24.00 18.97 -27.58
C SER A 282 24.79 17.85 -28.28
N LYS A 283 24.27 16.64 -28.29
CA LYS A 283 24.77 15.63 -29.22
C LYS A 283 23.95 15.70 -30.49
N THR A 284 24.61 16.08 -31.53
CA THR A 284 24.43 15.93 -32.97
C THR A 284 23.57 14.73 -33.37
N THR A 285 22.31 14.74 -32.96
CA THR A 285 21.31 13.76 -33.43
C THR A 285 20.83 14.10 -34.84
N SER A 286 21.16 15.28 -35.34
CA SER A 286 20.87 15.71 -36.69
C SER A 286 21.76 15.02 -37.74
N GLU A 287 23.03 14.73 -37.44
CA GLU A 287 23.91 14.05 -38.38
C GLU A 287 23.64 12.54 -38.46
N LEU A 288 23.33 11.88 -37.32
CA LEU A 288 22.98 10.46 -37.32
C LEU A 288 21.64 10.19 -38.04
N LYS A 289 20.67 11.09 -37.94
CA LYS A 289 19.42 10.96 -38.69
C LYS A 289 19.60 11.13 -40.19
N LYS A 290 20.49 12.02 -40.64
CA LYS A 290 20.82 12.17 -42.05
C LYS A 290 21.52 10.92 -42.60
N THR A 291 22.48 10.37 -41.91
CA THR A 291 23.22 9.16 -42.33
C THR A 291 22.31 7.92 -42.39
N ILE A 292 21.35 7.77 -41.48
CA ILE A 292 20.41 6.62 -41.48
C ILE A 292 19.37 6.77 -42.59
N THR A 293 18.97 7.98 -42.95
CA THR A 293 18.00 8.22 -44.04
C THR A 293 18.61 7.98 -45.43
N GLU A 294 19.89 8.22 -45.60
CA GLU A 294 20.59 8.01 -46.88
C GLU A 294 20.99 6.54 -47.12
N THR A 295 21.08 5.68 -46.06
CA THR A 295 21.42 4.26 -46.17
C THR A 295 20.19 3.34 -46.31
N SER A 296 18.98 3.85 -46.13
CA SER A 296 17.71 3.11 -46.29
C SER A 296 17.11 3.18 -47.67
N GLY A 297 17.94 3.18 -48.71
CA GLY A 297 17.52 2.95 -50.06
C GLY A 297 17.25 1.47 -50.33
N ASN A 298 16.00 1.14 -50.67
CA ASN A 298 15.53 -0.08 -51.32
C ASN A 298 15.84 -1.44 -50.64
N ILE A 299 15.04 -1.83 -49.68
CA ILE A 299 14.75 -3.24 -49.46
C ILE A 299 13.31 -3.50 -49.95
N PRO A 300 13.12 -4.36 -50.99
CA PRO A 300 11.78 -4.72 -51.43
C PRO A 300 11.04 -5.47 -50.31
N GLY A 301 9.92 -4.89 -49.86
CA GLY A 301 9.09 -5.46 -48.85
C GLY A 301 8.54 -6.82 -49.25
N ALA A 302 9.05 -7.86 -48.66
CA ALA A 302 8.36 -9.14 -48.59
C ALA A 302 7.15 -9.03 -47.65
N TYR A 303 6.03 -8.61 -48.23
CA TYR A 303 4.72 -8.76 -47.60
C TYR A 303 4.50 -10.27 -47.33
N LYS A 304 4.79 -10.75 -46.14
CA LYS A 304 4.33 -12.08 -45.70
C LYS A 304 2.82 -12.08 -45.75
N LYS A 305 2.26 -12.81 -46.71
CA LYS A 305 0.82 -13.11 -46.83
C LYS A 305 0.33 -13.58 -45.46
N VAL A 306 -0.49 -12.78 -44.81
CA VAL A 306 -1.22 -13.20 -43.62
C VAL A 306 -2.09 -14.40 -43.98
N SER A 307 -1.78 -15.53 -43.41
CA SER A 307 -2.53 -16.79 -43.55
C SER A 307 -4.01 -16.56 -43.23
N LYS A 308 -4.88 -17.04 -44.12
CA LYS A 308 -6.36 -16.98 -44.02
C LYS A 308 -6.94 -17.95 -42.96
N HIS A 309 -6.23 -18.22 -41.87
CA HIS A 309 -6.84 -18.98 -40.77
C HIS A 309 -7.86 -18.10 -40.04
N GLY A 310 -9.03 -18.63 -39.76
CA GLY A 310 -10.10 -17.89 -39.08
C GLY A 310 -9.57 -17.19 -37.82
N VAL A 311 -9.92 -15.94 -37.61
CA VAL A 311 -9.35 -15.06 -36.57
C VAL A 311 -9.49 -15.63 -35.15
N LEU A 312 -10.46 -16.52 -34.91
CA LEU A 312 -10.68 -17.25 -33.63
C LEU A 312 -9.71 -18.44 -33.44
N LEU A 313 -9.13 -18.97 -34.51
CA LEU A 313 -8.22 -20.13 -34.48
C LEU A 313 -6.73 -19.72 -34.47
N GLN A 314 -6.43 -18.46 -34.12
CA GLN A 314 -5.02 -18.10 -33.92
C GLN A 314 -4.46 -18.81 -32.68
N PRO A 315 -3.39 -19.62 -32.81
CA PRO A 315 -2.88 -20.45 -31.71
C PRO A 315 -2.50 -19.60 -30.49
N MET A 316 -1.99 -18.37 -30.69
CA MET A 316 -1.68 -17.42 -29.62
C MET A 316 -2.91 -17.08 -28.78
N PHE A 317 -4.08 -16.87 -29.41
CA PHE A 317 -5.32 -16.58 -28.72
C PHE A 317 -5.79 -17.76 -27.88
N ILE A 318 -5.77 -18.95 -28.47
CA ILE A 318 -6.21 -20.19 -27.79
C ILE A 318 -5.35 -20.45 -26.55
N VAL A 319 -4.02 -20.35 -26.67
CA VAL A 319 -3.09 -20.54 -25.54
C VAL A 319 -3.38 -19.53 -24.41
N ALA A 320 -3.55 -18.25 -24.75
CA ALA A 320 -3.86 -17.23 -23.73
C ALA A 320 -5.20 -17.49 -23.03
N ILE A 321 -6.25 -17.88 -23.79
CA ILE A 321 -7.56 -18.22 -23.22
C ILE A 321 -7.48 -19.46 -22.31
N ILE A 322 -6.73 -20.50 -22.70
CA ILE A 322 -6.55 -21.69 -21.87
C ILE A 322 -5.85 -21.33 -20.57
N LEU A 323 -4.76 -20.53 -20.62
CA LEU A 323 -4.02 -20.13 -19.44
C LEU A 323 -4.88 -19.29 -18.48
N LEU A 324 -5.61 -18.31 -19.00
CA LEU A 324 -6.50 -17.48 -18.19
C LEU A 324 -7.71 -18.26 -17.70
N GLY A 325 -8.30 -19.13 -18.54
CA GLY A 325 -9.41 -19.98 -18.15
C GLY A 325 -9.05 -20.99 -17.06
N ALA A 326 -7.86 -21.61 -17.15
CA ALA A 326 -7.33 -22.48 -16.10
C ALA A 326 -7.10 -21.69 -14.79
N THR A 327 -6.54 -20.49 -14.88
CA THR A 327 -6.36 -19.62 -13.70
C THR A 327 -7.71 -19.30 -13.05
N LEU A 328 -8.72 -18.93 -13.84
CA LEU A 328 -10.07 -18.66 -13.34
C LEU A 328 -10.68 -19.91 -12.68
N ALA A 329 -10.61 -21.06 -13.34
CA ALA A 329 -11.17 -22.31 -12.82
C ALA A 329 -10.55 -22.67 -11.47
N ILE A 330 -9.22 -22.67 -11.35
CA ILE A 330 -8.52 -23.04 -10.12
C ILE A 330 -8.83 -22.02 -9.01
N SER A 331 -8.83 -20.71 -9.30
CA SER A 331 -9.08 -19.68 -8.29
C SER A 331 -10.49 -19.72 -7.68
N HIS A 332 -11.47 -20.31 -8.39
CA HIS A 332 -12.84 -20.45 -7.90
C HIS A 332 -13.18 -21.83 -7.35
N THR A 333 -12.38 -22.84 -7.63
CA THR A 333 -12.66 -24.22 -7.18
C THR A 333 -11.88 -24.62 -5.93
N VAL A 334 -10.77 -23.95 -5.63
CA VAL A 334 -9.91 -24.28 -4.49
C VAL A 334 -9.98 -23.15 -3.47
N ASP A 335 -10.38 -23.47 -2.25
CA ASP A 335 -10.29 -22.56 -1.12
C ASP A 335 -8.90 -22.69 -0.47
N PHE A 336 -8.08 -21.63 -0.60
CA PHE A 336 -6.74 -21.57 -0.02
C PHE A 336 -6.71 -20.95 1.38
N ARG A 337 -7.87 -20.60 1.96
CA ARG A 337 -8.00 -19.83 3.19
C ARG A 337 -9.12 -20.31 4.08
N GLU A 338 -9.05 -21.59 4.44
CA GLU A 338 -9.99 -22.17 5.40
C GLU A 338 -10.03 -21.32 6.68
N LYS A 339 -11.23 -21.05 7.18
CA LYS A 339 -11.43 -20.36 8.45
C LYS A 339 -11.17 -21.35 9.59
N ILE A 340 -10.19 -21.06 10.40
CA ILE A 340 -9.83 -21.87 11.55
C ILE A 340 -10.21 -21.08 12.82
N PRO A 341 -11.26 -21.49 13.56
CA PRO A 341 -11.65 -20.84 14.80
C PRO A 341 -10.63 -21.08 15.91
N VAL A 342 -10.68 -20.25 16.94
CA VAL A 342 -9.91 -20.46 18.18
C VAL A 342 -10.26 -21.80 18.83
N LYS A 343 -9.31 -22.40 19.57
CA LYS A 343 -9.57 -23.64 20.35
C LYS A 343 -10.56 -23.39 21.49
N LYS A 344 -10.41 -22.26 22.17
CA LYS A 344 -11.28 -21.80 23.27
C LYS A 344 -11.56 -20.32 23.03
N ASN A 345 -12.80 -19.90 23.26
CA ASN A 345 -13.20 -18.51 23.10
C ASN A 345 -12.33 -17.59 23.97
N LEU A 346 -11.75 -16.53 23.40
CA LEU A 346 -10.88 -15.57 24.08
C LEU A 346 -11.62 -14.78 25.18
N ASP A 347 -12.95 -14.70 25.11
CA ASP A 347 -13.77 -14.16 26.20
C ASP A 347 -13.68 -14.96 27.49
N GLN A 348 -13.23 -16.23 27.41
CA GLN A 348 -13.03 -17.10 28.58
C GLN A 348 -11.59 -17.09 29.07
N PHE A 349 -10.72 -16.25 28.52
CA PHE A 349 -9.32 -16.17 28.92
C PHE A 349 -9.22 -15.84 30.43
N PRO A 350 -8.38 -16.54 31.23
CA PRO A 350 -8.43 -16.44 32.68
C PRO A 350 -8.02 -15.05 33.18
N LEU A 351 -8.75 -14.53 34.17
CA LEU A 351 -8.42 -13.26 34.85
C LEU A 351 -7.32 -13.46 35.92
N LYS A 352 -6.99 -14.71 36.24
CA LYS A 352 -5.91 -15.06 37.16
C LYS A 352 -4.97 -16.07 36.52
N VAL A 353 -3.70 -15.70 36.38
CA VAL A 353 -2.63 -16.55 35.88
C VAL A 353 -1.45 -16.49 36.85
N ARG A 354 -1.22 -17.54 37.61
CA ARG A 354 -0.19 -17.60 38.66
C ARG A 354 -0.31 -16.42 39.65
N GLU A 355 0.68 -15.51 39.65
CA GLU A 355 0.69 -14.32 40.52
C GLU A 355 0.01 -13.09 39.90
N TRP A 356 -0.41 -13.21 38.64
CA TRP A 356 -1.05 -12.13 37.89
C TRP A 356 -2.56 -12.19 38.08
N ASN A 357 -3.17 -11.09 38.53
CA ASN A 357 -4.60 -10.97 38.71
C ASN A 357 -5.13 -9.79 37.91
N ALA A 358 -6.35 -9.90 37.45
CA ALA A 358 -7.09 -8.84 36.77
C ALA A 358 -8.54 -8.80 37.25
N ASP A 359 -9.14 -7.59 37.26
CA ASP A 359 -10.51 -7.41 37.74
C ASP A 359 -11.54 -7.66 36.63
N SER A 360 -11.21 -7.26 35.41
CA SER A 360 -12.13 -7.36 34.29
C SER A 360 -11.39 -7.36 32.94
N ARG A 361 -12.11 -7.75 31.89
CA ARG A 361 -11.70 -7.58 30.49
C ARG A 361 -12.11 -6.21 29.99
N GLN A 362 -11.28 -5.60 29.16
CA GLN A 362 -11.60 -4.34 28.51
C GLN A 362 -12.30 -4.60 27.17
N LEU A 363 -13.33 -3.82 26.88
CA LEU A 363 -14.01 -3.87 25.60
C LEU A 363 -13.39 -2.86 24.63
N MET A 364 -13.17 -3.31 23.40
CA MET A 364 -12.75 -2.44 22.31
C MET A 364 -13.98 -1.76 21.69
N ALA A 365 -13.88 -0.48 21.36
CA ALA A 365 -14.95 0.20 20.65
C ALA A 365 -15.17 -0.43 19.26
N GLN A 366 -16.44 -0.60 18.86
CA GLN A 366 -16.83 -1.30 17.63
C GLN A 366 -16.09 -0.79 16.39
N LYS A 367 -15.90 0.51 16.25
CA LYS A 367 -15.15 1.13 15.17
C LYS A 367 -13.71 0.59 14.98
N PHE A 368 -13.07 0.13 16.07
CA PHE A 368 -11.72 -0.46 15.98
C PHE A 368 -11.78 -1.94 15.63
N ILE A 369 -12.82 -2.66 16.09
CA ILE A 369 -13.06 -4.06 15.72
C ILE A 369 -13.28 -4.14 14.21
N ASP A 370 -14.17 -3.28 13.69
CA ASP A 370 -14.48 -3.20 12.26
C ASP A 370 -13.25 -2.78 11.42
N ALA A 371 -12.46 -1.83 11.92
CA ALA A 371 -11.27 -1.35 11.22
C ALA A 371 -10.11 -2.35 11.21
N LEU A 372 -10.08 -3.29 12.15
CA LEU A 372 -9.03 -4.32 12.27
C LEU A 372 -9.48 -5.69 11.73
N ASP A 373 -10.74 -5.84 11.36
CA ASP A 373 -11.39 -7.10 10.91
C ASP A 373 -11.02 -8.31 11.80
N LEU A 374 -11.19 -8.12 13.12
CA LEU A 374 -10.83 -9.12 14.11
C LEU A 374 -11.90 -10.22 14.18
N SER A 375 -11.48 -11.48 14.15
CA SER A 375 -12.38 -12.60 14.43
C SER A 375 -12.68 -12.70 15.93
N GLU A 376 -11.61 -12.67 16.74
CA GLU A 376 -11.71 -12.61 18.21
C GLU A 376 -10.58 -11.77 18.79
N TYR A 377 -10.82 -11.20 19.97
CA TYR A 377 -9.79 -10.45 20.71
C TYR A 377 -9.96 -10.57 22.21
N VAL A 378 -8.90 -10.27 22.95
CA VAL A 378 -8.94 -10.08 24.42
C VAL A 378 -8.01 -8.94 24.82
N ILE A 379 -8.48 -8.09 25.74
CA ILE A 379 -7.70 -7.04 26.38
C ILE A 379 -7.87 -7.18 27.89
N ILE A 380 -6.76 -7.39 28.61
CA ILE A 380 -6.77 -7.56 30.07
C ILE A 380 -5.61 -6.77 30.66
N ASN A 381 -5.90 -6.02 31.73
CA ASN A 381 -4.88 -5.39 32.55
C ASN A 381 -4.60 -6.25 33.77
N TYR A 382 -3.47 -6.95 33.75
CA TYR A 382 -3.02 -7.75 34.85
C TYR A 382 -2.17 -6.94 35.82
N HIS A 383 -2.33 -7.19 37.12
CA HIS A 383 -1.51 -6.62 38.18
C HIS A 383 -0.71 -7.73 38.86
N ASN A 384 0.55 -7.45 39.17
CA ASN A 384 1.36 -8.34 40.01
C ASN A 384 1.10 -8.06 41.52
N LEU A 385 1.75 -8.83 42.40
CA LEU A 385 1.64 -8.64 43.85
C LEU A 385 2.08 -7.24 44.34
N SER A 386 2.88 -6.52 43.56
CA SER A 386 3.32 -5.15 43.85
C SER A 386 2.40 -4.08 43.27
N GLY A 387 1.25 -4.46 42.69
CA GLY A 387 0.31 -3.55 42.06
C GLY A 387 0.78 -3.00 40.71
N LYS A 388 1.91 -3.48 40.13
CA LYS A 388 2.41 -3.01 38.82
C LYS A 388 1.66 -3.71 37.70
N GLU A 389 1.25 -2.90 36.73
CA GLU A 389 0.35 -3.30 35.64
C GLU A 389 1.09 -3.82 34.40
N VAL A 390 0.49 -4.83 33.76
CA VAL A 390 0.82 -5.30 32.42
C VAL A 390 -0.47 -5.38 31.60
N ASN A 391 -0.57 -4.56 30.55
CA ASN A 391 -1.63 -4.66 29.57
C ASN A 391 -1.33 -5.81 28.61
N PHE A 392 -2.22 -6.77 28.54
CA PHE A 392 -2.18 -7.93 27.66
C PHE A 392 -3.25 -7.78 26.58
N TYR A 393 -2.85 -7.90 25.34
CA TYR A 393 -3.71 -7.81 24.18
C TYR A 393 -3.43 -8.96 23.22
N VAL A 394 -4.48 -9.64 22.78
CA VAL A 394 -4.47 -10.63 21.71
C VAL A 394 -5.51 -10.26 20.68
N ALA A 395 -5.14 -10.28 19.44
CA ALA A 395 -6.02 -10.17 18.28
C ALA A 395 -5.86 -11.42 17.43
N TYR A 396 -6.92 -12.19 17.27
CA TYR A 396 -6.93 -13.43 16.50
C TYR A 396 -7.70 -13.25 15.19
N TYR A 397 -7.19 -13.86 14.14
CA TYR A 397 -7.74 -13.90 12.81
C TYR A 397 -7.93 -15.35 12.38
N GLU A 398 -9.18 -15.80 12.20
CA GLU A 398 -9.51 -17.15 11.73
C GLU A 398 -8.97 -17.41 10.32
N SER A 399 -8.94 -16.37 9.51
CA SER A 399 -8.34 -16.35 8.18
C SER A 399 -7.84 -14.94 7.91
N GLN A 400 -6.66 -14.81 7.36
CA GLN A 400 -6.17 -13.49 6.90
C GLN A 400 -6.73 -13.25 5.51
N SER A 401 -7.79 -12.43 5.44
CA SER A 401 -8.42 -12.02 4.19
C SER A 401 -7.45 -11.23 3.31
N LYS A 402 -7.75 -11.16 2.01
CA LYS A 402 -6.96 -10.34 1.08
C LYS A 402 -7.12 -8.87 1.44
N GLY A 403 -6.03 -8.12 1.41
CA GLY A 403 -6.01 -6.69 1.76
C GLY A 403 -5.93 -6.43 3.26
N GLU A 404 -6.19 -7.41 4.09
CA GLU A 404 -6.12 -7.34 5.53
C GLU A 404 -4.89 -8.12 6.02
N SER A 405 -4.08 -7.49 6.80
CA SER A 405 -2.92 -8.15 7.41
C SER A 405 -2.83 -7.76 8.86
N ILE A 406 -2.31 -8.66 9.67
CA ILE A 406 -2.08 -8.39 11.09
C ILE A 406 -1.29 -7.08 11.22
N HIS A 407 -1.92 -6.04 11.79
CA HIS A 407 -1.32 -4.74 11.95
C HIS A 407 -0.21 -4.77 13.00
N SER A 408 1.01 -4.43 12.58
CA SER A 408 2.13 -4.36 13.53
C SER A 408 1.99 -3.15 14.46
N PRO A 409 2.19 -3.30 15.78
CA PRO A 409 2.24 -2.17 16.71
C PRO A 409 3.26 -1.10 16.32
N ALA A 410 4.35 -1.49 15.66
CA ALA A 410 5.34 -0.55 15.12
C ALA A 410 4.77 0.47 14.12
N THR A 411 3.64 0.16 13.50
CA THR A 411 2.97 1.02 12.51
C THR A 411 1.92 1.92 13.16
N CYS A 412 1.20 1.41 14.16
CA CYS A 412 0.05 2.10 14.78
C CYS A 412 0.45 3.04 15.93
N LEU A 413 1.43 2.65 16.76
CA LEU A 413 1.78 3.38 17.98
C LEU A 413 2.38 4.78 17.74
N PRO A 414 3.23 5.02 16.72
CA PRO A 414 3.74 6.36 16.46
C PRO A 414 2.68 7.39 16.07
N GLY A 415 1.52 6.93 15.59
CA GLY A 415 0.38 7.77 15.20
C GLY A 415 -0.41 8.35 16.39
N SER A 416 -0.20 7.83 17.61
CA SER A 416 -0.94 8.23 18.82
C SER A 416 -0.14 9.11 19.79
N GLY A 417 0.92 9.78 19.29
CA GLY A 417 1.77 10.67 20.11
C GLY A 417 2.90 9.96 20.87
N TRP A 418 3.06 8.66 20.65
CA TRP A 418 4.20 7.89 21.14
C TRP A 418 5.34 7.90 20.14
N SER A 419 6.56 8.07 20.60
CA SER A 419 7.78 7.90 19.81
C SER A 419 8.53 6.66 20.25
N PHE A 420 9.10 5.93 19.30
CA PHE A 420 10.02 4.84 19.61
C PHE A 420 11.39 5.43 19.97
N ASP A 421 11.85 5.17 21.20
CA ASP A 421 13.20 5.50 21.66
C ASP A 421 14.19 4.41 21.26
N GLN A 422 13.78 3.14 21.47
CA GLN A 422 14.57 1.97 21.11
C GLN A 422 13.65 0.87 20.56
N SER A 423 14.10 0.19 19.51
CA SER A 423 13.39 -0.96 18.94
C SER A 423 14.39 -2.07 18.57
N GLY A 424 13.97 -3.31 18.72
CA GLY A 424 14.78 -4.49 18.43
C GLY A 424 14.04 -5.78 18.76
N THR A 425 14.75 -6.87 18.89
CA THR A 425 14.21 -8.15 19.37
C THR A 425 14.87 -8.56 20.69
N VAL A 426 14.17 -9.36 21.47
CA VAL A 426 14.69 -9.94 22.71
C VAL A 426 14.35 -11.42 22.76
N LYS A 427 15.29 -12.23 23.28
CA LYS A 427 15.11 -13.67 23.49
C LYS A 427 14.70 -13.93 24.93
N ILE A 428 13.55 -14.57 25.11
CA ILE A 428 12.99 -14.96 26.39
C ILE A 428 13.25 -16.45 26.57
N THR A 429 13.97 -16.81 27.60
CA THR A 429 14.28 -18.21 27.97
C THR A 429 13.33 -18.71 29.06
N GLY A 430 13.11 -20.02 29.13
CA GLY A 430 12.32 -20.65 30.18
C GLY A 430 10.81 -20.59 29.97
N VAL A 431 10.34 -20.32 28.74
CA VAL A 431 8.93 -20.45 28.35
C VAL A 431 8.61 -21.95 28.24
N LYS A 432 7.58 -22.41 28.98
CA LYS A 432 7.08 -23.80 28.88
C LYS A 432 6.19 -23.93 27.67
N GLY A 433 6.47 -24.87 26.76
CA GLY A 433 5.74 -25.10 25.51
C GLY A 433 6.67 -25.63 24.41
N SER A 434 6.25 -25.54 23.15
CA SER A 434 6.99 -26.06 21.98
C SER A 434 8.35 -25.38 21.73
N ASN A 435 8.60 -24.21 22.32
CA ASN A 435 9.83 -23.44 22.12
C ASN A 435 10.51 -23.09 23.45
N LYS A 436 11.68 -23.69 23.69
CA LYS A 436 12.51 -23.38 24.87
C LYS A 436 13.04 -21.93 24.89
N ILE A 437 13.20 -21.30 23.72
CA ILE A 437 13.65 -19.92 23.53
C ILE A 437 12.65 -19.23 22.62
N MET A 438 12.03 -18.18 23.11
CA MET A 438 11.07 -17.37 22.38
C MET A 438 11.68 -16.03 22.03
N GLU A 439 11.68 -15.66 20.74
CA GLU A 439 12.11 -14.33 20.29
C GLU A 439 10.87 -13.45 20.06
N VAL A 440 10.88 -12.24 20.64
CA VAL A 440 9.80 -11.27 20.53
C VAL A 440 10.33 -9.90 20.13
N ASN A 441 9.51 -9.10 19.49
CA ASN A 441 9.82 -7.69 19.27
C ASN A 441 9.79 -6.93 20.58
N ARG A 442 10.74 -6.04 20.76
CA ARG A 442 10.92 -5.15 21.91
C ARG A 442 10.90 -3.69 21.43
N ALA A 443 10.12 -2.87 22.08
CA ALA A 443 10.12 -1.42 21.82
C ALA A 443 10.01 -0.66 23.15
N VAL A 444 10.85 0.35 23.32
CA VAL A 444 10.69 1.37 24.35
C VAL A 444 10.03 2.58 23.72
N MET A 445 8.90 2.99 24.28
CA MET A 445 8.10 4.09 23.76
C MET A 445 8.11 5.24 24.78
N GLN A 446 8.11 6.46 24.27
CA GLN A 446 8.07 7.68 25.08
C GLN A 446 6.98 8.62 24.58
N SER A 447 6.21 9.18 25.51
CA SER A 447 5.25 10.27 25.25
C SER A 447 5.35 11.28 26.40
N GLY A 448 6.00 12.43 26.12
CA GLY A 448 6.35 13.39 27.16
C GLY A 448 7.31 12.79 28.20
N ARG A 449 6.88 12.76 29.49
CA ARG A 449 7.64 12.13 30.59
C ARG A 449 7.33 10.64 30.77
N ASN A 450 6.26 10.15 30.15
CA ASN A 450 5.84 8.76 30.30
C ASN A 450 6.67 7.85 29.38
N ARG A 451 7.18 6.76 29.95
CA ARG A 451 7.89 5.70 29.22
C ARG A 451 7.15 4.38 29.38
N GLN A 452 7.05 3.63 28.31
CA GLN A 452 6.44 2.31 28.27
C GLN A 452 7.37 1.31 27.59
N LEU A 453 7.41 0.09 28.10
CA LEU A 453 8.07 -1.04 27.46
C LEU A 453 7.00 -1.93 26.83
N THR A 454 7.18 -2.28 25.57
CA THR A 454 6.27 -3.12 24.81
C THR A 454 7.01 -4.32 24.25
N TYR A 455 6.43 -5.51 24.43
CA TYR A 455 6.79 -6.71 23.66
C TYR A 455 5.62 -7.11 22.78
N TYR A 456 5.90 -7.58 21.55
CA TYR A 456 4.88 -8.10 20.65
C TYR A 456 5.44 -9.16 19.71
N TRP A 457 4.60 -10.13 19.35
CA TRP A 457 4.94 -11.22 18.45
C TRP A 457 3.71 -11.71 17.70
N PHE A 458 3.93 -12.56 16.71
CA PHE A 458 2.89 -13.08 15.86
C PHE A 458 2.87 -14.62 15.94
N PRO A 459 2.01 -15.22 16.78
CA PRO A 459 1.78 -16.66 16.76
C PRO A 459 1.07 -17.03 15.46
N GLN A 460 1.64 -17.95 14.70
CA GLN A 460 1.05 -18.47 13.47
C GLN A 460 1.31 -19.96 13.34
N ARG A 461 0.26 -20.77 13.43
CA ARG A 461 0.32 -22.21 13.13
C ARG A 461 1.52 -22.90 13.79
N GLY A 462 1.69 -22.66 15.09
CA GLY A 462 2.77 -23.22 15.92
C GLY A 462 4.15 -22.57 15.76
N ARG A 463 4.25 -21.44 15.02
CA ARG A 463 5.48 -20.62 14.92
C ARG A 463 5.28 -19.30 15.63
N ILE A 464 6.36 -18.75 16.19
CA ILE A 464 6.41 -17.40 16.74
C ILE A 464 7.24 -16.55 15.80
N LEU A 465 6.62 -15.55 15.20
CA LEU A 465 7.25 -14.67 14.22
C LEU A 465 7.38 -13.26 14.79
N THR A 466 8.46 -12.58 14.42
CA THR A 466 8.74 -11.19 14.81
C THR A 466 8.80 -10.25 13.62
N ASN A 467 8.97 -10.78 12.41
CA ASN A 467 9.19 -10.01 11.21
C ASN A 467 7.97 -10.08 10.27
N ALA A 468 7.46 -8.91 9.85
CA ALA A 468 6.33 -8.81 8.93
C ALA A 468 6.58 -9.49 7.55
N TYR A 469 7.83 -9.54 7.09
CA TYR A 469 8.16 -10.25 5.84
C TYR A 469 8.06 -11.77 6.01
N GLN A 470 8.55 -12.30 7.14
CA GLN A 470 8.40 -13.72 7.46
C GLN A 470 6.91 -14.09 7.57
N LEU A 471 6.12 -13.22 8.19
CA LEU A 471 4.67 -13.37 8.29
C LEU A 471 4.03 -13.59 6.91
N LYS A 472 4.33 -12.73 5.92
CA LYS A 472 3.83 -12.83 4.55
C LYS A 472 4.32 -14.11 3.83
N ILE A 473 5.60 -14.46 3.99
CA ILE A 473 6.18 -15.67 3.37
C ILE A 473 5.52 -16.93 3.92
N PHE A 474 5.36 -17.02 5.25
CA PHE A 474 4.72 -18.19 5.85
C PHE A 474 3.21 -18.23 5.59
N THR A 475 2.54 -17.10 5.51
CA THR A 475 1.13 -17.06 5.10
C THR A 475 0.97 -17.60 3.68
N PHE A 476 1.82 -17.17 2.73
CA PHE A 476 1.83 -17.70 1.37
C PHE A 476 2.08 -19.22 1.34
N TRP A 477 3.12 -19.68 2.04
CA TRP A 477 3.50 -21.09 2.05
C TRP A 477 2.42 -21.99 2.68
N ASP A 478 1.86 -21.54 3.79
CA ASP A 478 0.85 -22.31 4.51
C ASP A 478 -0.51 -22.28 3.78
N ALA A 479 -0.86 -21.19 3.11
CA ALA A 479 -2.01 -21.15 2.20
C ALA A 479 -1.88 -22.21 1.09
N LEU A 480 -0.70 -22.31 0.48
CA LEU A 480 -0.44 -23.26 -0.59
C LEU A 480 -0.42 -24.73 -0.11
N THR A 481 0.16 -25.00 1.07
CA THR A 481 0.45 -26.37 1.52
C THR A 481 -0.56 -26.92 2.52
N GLN A 482 -1.23 -26.04 3.28
CA GLN A 482 -2.13 -26.40 4.38
C GLN A 482 -3.52 -25.76 4.23
N GLN A 483 -3.73 -24.90 3.24
CA GLN A 483 -4.96 -24.12 3.01
C GLN A 483 -5.36 -23.26 4.24
N ARG A 484 -4.38 -22.84 5.05
CA ARG A 484 -4.56 -22.12 6.30
C ARG A 484 -3.82 -20.79 6.30
N THR A 485 -4.46 -19.74 6.82
CA THR A 485 -3.87 -18.41 6.98
C THR A 485 -4.12 -17.81 8.36
N ASP A 486 -4.69 -18.58 9.30
CA ASP A 486 -4.98 -18.16 10.67
C ASP A 486 -3.73 -17.71 11.42
N GLY A 487 -3.92 -16.83 12.39
CA GLY A 487 -2.84 -16.34 13.23
C GLY A 487 -3.28 -15.24 14.18
N ALA A 488 -2.37 -14.82 15.05
CA ALA A 488 -2.67 -13.77 16.00
C ALA A 488 -1.55 -12.72 16.10
N LEU A 489 -1.91 -11.56 16.63
CA LEU A 489 -0.99 -10.59 17.21
C LEU A 489 -1.11 -10.67 18.72
N VAL A 490 -0.02 -10.86 19.40
CA VAL A 490 0.07 -10.72 20.87
C VAL A 490 0.94 -9.53 21.22
N ARG A 491 0.45 -8.70 22.13
CA ARG A 491 1.15 -7.51 22.60
C ARG A 491 1.03 -7.39 24.11
N VAL A 492 2.16 -7.14 24.77
CA VAL A 492 2.21 -6.86 26.21
C VAL A 492 2.91 -5.52 26.43
N ILE A 493 2.31 -4.67 27.26
CA ILE A 493 2.82 -3.33 27.57
C ILE A 493 2.88 -3.15 29.08
N THR A 494 3.96 -2.54 29.56
CA THR A 494 4.05 -2.07 30.95
C THR A 494 4.66 -0.69 31.01
N SER A 495 4.19 0.14 31.94
CA SER A 495 4.80 1.44 32.23
C SER A 495 6.15 1.25 32.92
N VAL A 496 7.11 2.11 32.60
CA VAL A 496 8.34 2.28 33.38
C VAL A 496 8.04 3.35 34.43
N TYR A 497 7.89 2.96 35.67
CA TYR A 497 7.50 3.87 36.77
C TYR A 497 8.66 4.81 37.14
N GLU A 498 8.36 5.96 37.76
CA GLU A 498 9.35 7.02 38.04
C GLU A 498 10.55 6.52 38.89
N ASN A 499 10.32 5.59 39.79
CA ASN A 499 11.37 4.99 40.66
C ASN A 499 11.85 3.61 40.19
N GLU A 500 11.76 3.33 38.88
CA GLU A 500 12.07 2.03 38.32
C GLU A 500 13.07 2.16 37.15
N ASN A 501 14.04 1.23 37.13
CA ASN A 501 14.92 1.07 35.99
C ASN A 501 14.24 0.30 34.84
N LEU A 502 14.62 0.58 33.60
CA LEU A 502 14.12 -0.14 32.43
C LEU A 502 14.33 -1.68 32.57
N THR A 503 15.43 -2.11 33.18
CA THR A 503 15.74 -3.52 33.46
C THR A 503 14.69 -4.21 34.34
N ASP A 504 14.08 -3.50 35.28
CA ASP A 504 13.07 -4.09 36.17
C ASP A 504 11.72 -4.22 35.41
N ALA A 505 11.38 -3.27 34.56
CA ALA A 505 10.26 -3.39 33.65
C ALA A 505 10.46 -4.56 32.65
N GLU A 506 11.69 -4.77 32.18
CA GLU A 506 12.03 -5.92 31.32
C GLU A 506 11.86 -7.27 32.06
N LYS A 507 12.37 -7.38 33.27
CA LYS A 507 12.18 -8.59 34.09
C LYS A 507 10.70 -8.88 34.31
N ARG A 508 9.89 -7.84 34.56
CA ARG A 508 8.44 -7.94 34.71
C ARG A 508 7.76 -8.48 33.46
N LEU A 509 8.02 -7.89 32.28
CA LEU A 509 7.43 -8.38 31.02
C LEU A 509 7.91 -9.80 30.68
N GLN A 510 9.20 -10.10 30.85
CA GLN A 510 9.72 -11.44 30.57
C GLN A 510 9.08 -12.48 31.49
N LYS A 511 8.86 -12.15 32.78
CA LYS A 511 8.15 -13.03 33.70
C LYS A 511 6.70 -13.23 33.28
N PHE A 512 6.01 -12.15 32.92
CA PHE A 512 4.64 -12.22 32.43
C PHE A 512 4.53 -13.10 31.17
N VAL A 513 5.41 -12.92 30.19
CA VAL A 513 5.40 -13.74 28.95
C VAL A 513 5.62 -15.22 29.26
N ARG A 514 6.55 -15.56 30.17
CA ARG A 514 6.76 -16.97 30.59
C ARG A 514 5.53 -17.60 31.23
N ASP A 515 4.73 -16.79 31.92
CA ASP A 515 3.56 -17.28 32.66
C ASP A 515 2.31 -17.34 31.76
N ILE A 516 2.19 -16.44 30.81
CA ILE A 516 0.98 -16.28 29.96
C ILE A 516 1.03 -17.14 28.70
N GLU A 517 2.21 -17.32 28.08
CA GLU A 517 2.34 -18.03 26.79
C GLU A 517 1.82 -19.48 26.86
N PRO A 518 2.11 -20.28 27.88
CA PRO A 518 1.56 -21.63 27.97
C PRO A 518 0.04 -21.67 28.07
N VAL A 519 -0.57 -20.62 28.66
CA VAL A 519 -2.02 -20.49 28.75
C VAL A 519 -2.58 -20.09 27.38
N LEU A 520 -1.90 -19.18 26.67
CA LEU A 520 -2.32 -18.73 25.35
C LEU A 520 -2.31 -19.87 24.32
N GLU A 521 -1.35 -20.78 24.35
CA GLU A 521 -1.28 -21.98 23.50
C GLU A 521 -2.52 -22.89 23.60
N GLU A 522 -3.24 -22.84 24.75
CA GLU A 522 -4.50 -23.59 24.91
C GLU A 522 -5.67 -22.95 24.17
N TYR A 523 -5.59 -21.66 23.82
CA TYR A 523 -6.66 -20.89 23.17
C TYR A 523 -6.46 -20.77 21.67
N ILE A 524 -5.20 -20.60 21.22
CA ILE A 524 -4.88 -20.37 19.81
C ILE A 524 -4.52 -21.69 19.13
N PRO A 525 -4.99 -21.93 17.88
CA PRO A 525 -4.61 -23.11 17.10
C PRO A 525 -3.11 -23.20 16.86
N GLY A 526 -2.54 -24.37 17.12
CA GLY A 526 -1.15 -24.69 16.88
C GLY A 526 -0.88 -25.20 15.46
N LYS A 527 0.23 -25.94 15.29
CA LYS A 527 0.58 -26.58 14.02
C LYS A 527 -0.45 -27.62 13.62
N ASP A 528 -0.85 -28.45 14.56
CA ASP A 528 -1.85 -29.50 14.35
C ASP A 528 -3.18 -29.03 14.92
N LEU A 529 -4.27 -29.18 14.14
CA LEU A 529 -5.62 -28.75 14.53
C LEU A 529 -6.20 -29.58 15.69
N GLN A 530 -5.62 -30.77 15.95
CA GLN A 530 -6.09 -31.74 16.95
C GLN A 530 -5.30 -31.74 18.25
N SER A 531 -4.30 -30.86 18.42
CA SER A 531 -3.47 -30.82 19.64
C SER A 531 -3.85 -29.66 20.58
#